data_76c92603283854c864568d9fe9be8396
#
_entry.id   76c92603283854c864568d9fe9be8396
#
_cell.length_a   1.000
_cell.length_b   1.000
_cell.length_c   1.000
_cell.angle_alpha   90.00
_cell.angle_beta   90.00
_cell.angle_gamma   90.00
#
_symmetry.space_group_name_H-M   'P 1'
#
loop_
_entity.id
_entity.type
_entity.pdbx_description
1 polymer ?
#
loop_
_entity_poly.entity_id
_entity_poly.type
_entity_poly.pdbx_seq_one_letter_code
_entity_poly.pdbx_strand_id
1 'polypeptide(L)'
;MNDDASAPEQTAADAEIRSGTVLPARRTDVELVTDDHLTLVGELAEPLDRPSRGTLVTLHPLPTAHGFMDSHVLKKAAARLPELADIAVLRFNFRSVTSPRGTSEGSFGDGVSEGFDLRAAVHEVVDRGLPTPWLVGWSFGTEVILKHAREHVDAGHVAGVVLLSPPLHRTSDDELRRWADVGVPVVALVPEHDDFLQPEEAARRFAIAPTVRVVPVAGAKHLWVGEKYVRIVLDAVADLVVPGTAPLPTTWTAPSA
;
A
#
# COMPACT_ATOMS: atom_id res chain seq x y z
N MET A 1 27.25 41.55 -37.89
CA MET A 1 27.38 40.09 -37.69
C MET A 1 27.18 39.87 -36.19
N ASN A 2 25.98 39.53 -35.82
CA ASN A 2 25.65 39.11 -34.44
C ASN A 2 25.73 37.60 -34.43
N ASP A 3 26.73 37.07 -33.75
CA ASP A 3 26.78 35.67 -33.37
C ASP A 3 25.84 35.48 -32.18
N ASP A 4 24.67 34.91 -32.49
CA ASP A 4 23.71 34.42 -31.49
C ASP A 4 24.16 33.01 -31.07
N ALA A 5 25.03 32.98 -30.06
CA ALA A 5 25.45 31.74 -29.47
C ALA A 5 24.34 31.27 -28.51
N SER A 6 23.40 30.48 -29.01
CA SER A 6 22.44 29.72 -28.22
C SER A 6 23.21 28.89 -27.20
N ALA A 7 23.02 29.18 -25.92
CA ALA A 7 23.53 28.36 -24.82
C ALA A 7 22.95 26.92 -24.96
N PRO A 8 23.75 25.88 -24.72
CA PRO A 8 23.22 24.52 -24.78
C PRO A 8 22.17 24.32 -23.70
N GLU A 9 20.97 23.94 -24.11
CA GLU A 9 19.89 23.48 -23.24
C GLU A 9 20.43 22.34 -22.38
N GLN A 10 20.63 22.60 -21.09
CA GLN A 10 21.03 21.55 -20.14
C GLN A 10 19.85 20.59 -20.02
N THR A 11 19.92 19.48 -20.77
CA THR A 11 19.04 18.33 -20.55
C THR A 11 19.23 17.85 -19.10
N ALA A 12 18.16 17.93 -18.31
CA ALA A 12 18.18 17.40 -16.95
C ALA A 12 18.63 15.92 -16.99
N ALA A 13 19.70 15.60 -16.27
CA ALA A 13 20.24 14.24 -16.26
C ALA A 13 19.30 13.33 -15.49
N ASP A 14 19.06 12.13 -16.03
CA ASP A 14 18.31 11.07 -15.36
C ASP A 14 18.95 10.69 -14.03
N ALA A 15 18.20 10.78 -12.94
CA ALA A 15 18.63 10.36 -11.62
C ALA A 15 18.16 8.93 -11.33
N GLU A 16 19.07 8.07 -10.88
CA GLU A 16 18.74 6.70 -10.48
C GLU A 16 17.83 6.70 -9.24
N ILE A 17 16.74 5.93 -9.28
CA ILE A 17 15.83 5.74 -8.16
C ILE A 17 16.42 4.73 -7.18
N ARG A 18 17.01 5.22 -6.09
CA ARG A 18 17.64 4.46 -5.03
C ARG A 18 16.74 4.28 -3.82
N SER A 19 17.17 3.48 -2.84
CA SER A 19 16.38 3.13 -1.65
C SER A 19 15.81 4.33 -0.88
N GLY A 20 16.54 5.45 -0.82
CA GLY A 20 16.12 6.69 -0.14
C GLY A 20 15.42 7.71 -1.03
N THR A 21 15.26 7.43 -2.34
CA THR A 21 14.68 8.40 -3.28
C THR A 21 13.22 8.70 -2.92
N VAL A 22 12.92 9.99 -2.80
CA VAL A 22 11.57 10.54 -2.66
C VAL A 22 11.32 11.41 -3.87
N LEU A 23 10.35 11.01 -4.69
CA LEU A 23 9.94 11.73 -5.89
C LEU A 23 8.91 12.82 -5.56
N PRO A 24 8.71 13.80 -6.46
CA PRO A 24 7.72 14.85 -6.29
C PRO A 24 6.32 14.29 -6.03
N ALA A 25 5.64 14.86 -5.05
CA ALA A 25 4.25 14.58 -4.75
C ALA A 25 3.66 15.68 -3.86
N ARG A 26 2.37 15.94 -3.97
CA ARG A 26 1.65 16.72 -2.97
C ARG A 26 1.43 15.82 -1.74
N ARG A 27 1.96 16.25 -0.59
CA ARG A 27 1.86 15.50 0.67
C ARG A 27 1.06 16.30 1.67
N THR A 28 0.02 15.67 2.19
CA THR A 28 -0.89 16.28 3.17
C THR A 28 -0.95 15.39 4.39
N ASP A 29 -0.65 15.93 5.56
CA ASP A 29 -0.93 15.23 6.82
C ASP A 29 -2.44 15.14 6.99
N VAL A 30 -2.93 13.99 7.41
CA VAL A 30 -4.36 13.73 7.63
C VAL A 30 -4.59 13.17 9.02
N GLU A 31 -5.70 13.54 9.62
CA GLU A 31 -6.24 12.97 10.85
C GLU A 31 -7.46 12.14 10.48
N LEU A 32 -7.42 10.83 10.74
CA LEU A 32 -8.54 9.94 10.50
C LEU A 32 -9.33 9.78 11.80
N VAL A 33 -10.60 10.13 11.78
CA VAL A 33 -11.48 9.97 12.94
C VAL A 33 -12.25 8.67 12.80
N THR A 34 -12.07 7.76 13.75
CA THR A 34 -12.74 6.46 13.77
C THR A 34 -14.15 6.56 14.34
N ASP A 35 -15.01 5.56 14.05
CA ASP A 35 -16.38 5.51 14.59
C ASP A 35 -16.44 5.41 16.12
N ASP A 36 -15.38 4.90 16.75
CA ASP A 36 -15.19 4.89 18.19
C ASP A 36 -14.45 6.13 18.72
N HIS A 37 -14.43 7.20 17.92
CA HIS A 37 -13.97 8.56 18.27
C HIS A 37 -12.48 8.69 18.59
N LEU A 38 -11.64 7.87 18.00
CA LEU A 38 -10.18 8.01 18.08
C LEU A 38 -9.65 8.80 16.89
N THR A 39 -8.61 9.58 17.10
CA THR A 39 -7.87 10.28 16.06
C THR A 39 -6.61 9.50 15.70
N LEU A 40 -6.46 9.16 14.42
CA LEU A 40 -5.30 8.45 13.90
C LEU A 40 -4.46 9.38 13.01
N VAL A 41 -3.15 9.20 13.08
CA VAL A 41 -2.18 9.96 12.28
C VAL A 41 -1.99 9.31 10.91
N GLY A 42 -2.07 10.11 9.84
CA GLY A 42 -1.85 9.64 8.48
C GLY A 42 -1.19 10.67 7.57
N GLU A 43 -0.87 10.25 6.36
CA GLU A 43 -0.39 11.08 5.25
C GLU A 43 -1.02 10.61 3.94
N LEU A 44 -1.57 11.54 3.19
CA LEU A 44 -1.97 11.34 1.80
C LEU A 44 -0.89 11.93 0.89
N ALA A 45 -0.32 11.10 0.01
CA ALA A 45 0.60 11.51 -1.04
C ALA A 45 -0.10 11.36 -2.41
N GLU A 46 -0.17 12.44 -3.19
CA GLU A 46 -0.85 12.51 -4.49
C GLU A 46 0.10 13.00 -5.58
N PRO A 47 -0.15 12.69 -6.86
CA PRO A 47 0.56 13.34 -7.97
C PRO A 47 0.52 14.86 -7.83
N LEU A 48 1.62 15.54 -8.19
CA LEU A 48 1.76 16.98 -7.92
C LEU A 48 0.82 17.82 -8.81
N ASP A 49 0.86 17.62 -10.14
CA ASP A 49 0.23 18.49 -11.11
C ASP A 49 -0.77 17.77 -12.04
N ARG A 50 -1.21 16.58 -11.66
CA ARG A 50 -2.13 15.77 -12.45
C ARG A 50 -3.06 14.95 -11.56
N PRO A 51 -4.24 14.54 -12.06
CA PRO A 51 -5.18 13.75 -11.27
C PRO A 51 -4.63 12.35 -10.99
N SER A 52 -4.99 11.79 -9.85
CA SER A 52 -4.73 10.39 -9.52
C SER A 52 -5.54 9.47 -10.43
N ARG A 53 -4.89 8.44 -10.99
CA ARG A 53 -5.52 7.38 -11.80
C ARG A 53 -5.96 6.18 -10.95
N GLY A 54 -5.44 6.08 -9.74
CA GLY A 54 -5.77 5.06 -8.75
C GLY A 54 -5.42 5.54 -7.35
N THR A 55 -5.87 4.80 -6.34
CA THR A 55 -5.61 5.12 -4.94
C THR A 55 -5.25 3.86 -4.17
N LEU A 56 -4.29 3.98 -3.26
CA LEU A 56 -3.95 2.95 -2.28
C LEU A 56 -4.31 3.42 -0.87
N VAL A 57 -4.90 2.54 -0.08
CA VAL A 57 -4.92 2.62 1.38
C VAL A 57 -4.00 1.53 1.91
N THR A 58 -2.97 1.91 2.67
CA THR A 58 -1.95 0.97 3.13
C THR A 58 -2.06 0.68 4.62
N LEU A 59 -2.04 -0.61 4.97
CA LEU A 59 -2.17 -1.11 6.33
C LEU A 59 -0.84 -1.77 6.74
N HIS A 60 -0.21 -1.23 7.77
CA HIS A 60 1.16 -1.57 8.14
C HIS A 60 1.29 -2.90 8.92
N PRO A 61 2.52 -3.45 9.06
CA PRO A 61 2.79 -4.63 9.88
C PRO A 61 2.45 -4.44 11.35
N LEU A 62 2.63 -5.53 12.13
CA LEU A 62 2.23 -5.62 13.53
C LEU A 62 2.75 -4.44 14.38
N PRO A 63 1.86 -3.65 15.00
CA PRO A 63 2.21 -2.51 15.85
C PRO A 63 3.19 -2.87 16.97
N THR A 64 2.94 -3.98 17.66
CA THR A 64 3.77 -4.44 18.79
C THR A 64 5.14 -4.97 18.38
N ALA A 65 5.38 -5.14 17.05
CA ALA A 65 6.68 -5.48 16.48
C ALA A 65 7.26 -4.29 15.67
N HIS A 66 7.00 -3.06 16.11
CA HIS A 66 7.46 -1.82 15.50
C HIS A 66 6.95 -1.56 14.08
N GLY A 67 5.81 -2.15 13.69
CA GLY A 67 5.10 -1.78 12.47
C GLY A 67 4.47 -0.39 12.60
N PHE A 68 4.58 0.43 11.55
CA PHE A 68 3.98 1.76 11.47
C PHE A 68 3.89 2.21 10.01
N MET A 69 3.22 3.32 9.75
CA MET A 69 2.95 3.81 8.39
C MET A 69 4.19 4.02 7.52
N ASP A 70 5.36 4.29 8.13
CA ASP A 70 6.63 4.44 7.45
C ASP A 70 7.45 3.14 7.36
N SER A 71 6.85 1.97 7.65
CA SER A 71 7.46 0.68 7.32
C SER A 71 7.87 0.68 5.85
N HIS A 72 9.10 0.24 5.57
CA HIS A 72 9.87 0.67 4.39
C HIS A 72 9.19 0.44 3.01
N VAL A 73 8.41 -0.63 2.84
CA VAL A 73 7.67 -0.88 1.59
C VAL A 73 6.60 0.19 1.39
N LEU A 74 5.81 0.46 2.43
CA LEU A 74 4.70 1.43 2.40
C LEU A 74 5.22 2.86 2.22
N LYS A 75 6.32 3.19 2.93
CA LYS A 75 7.01 4.47 2.76
C LYS A 75 7.48 4.68 1.33
N LYS A 76 8.07 3.65 0.71
CA LYS A 76 8.54 3.72 -0.68
C LYS A 76 7.39 3.77 -1.68
N ALA A 77 6.26 3.12 -1.40
CA ALA A 77 5.06 3.27 -2.21
C ALA A 77 4.62 4.74 -2.28
N ALA A 78 4.46 5.40 -1.13
CA ALA A 78 4.10 6.82 -1.08
C ALA A 78 5.21 7.77 -1.59
N ALA A 79 6.47 7.34 -1.51
CA ALA A 79 7.59 8.14 -2.03
C ALA A 79 7.72 8.12 -3.56
N ARG A 80 7.12 7.13 -4.26
CA ARG A 80 7.39 6.87 -5.67
C ARG A 80 6.14 6.76 -6.54
N LEU A 81 5.08 6.10 -6.08
CA LEU A 81 3.91 5.78 -6.91
C LEU A 81 3.11 7.02 -7.37
N PRO A 82 3.02 8.12 -6.59
CA PRO A 82 2.39 9.33 -7.09
C PRO A 82 3.05 9.86 -8.35
N GLU A 83 4.37 9.85 -8.41
CA GLU A 83 5.12 10.36 -9.58
C GLU A 83 5.21 9.33 -10.70
N LEU A 84 5.46 8.06 -10.40
CA LEU A 84 5.75 7.04 -11.42
C LEU A 84 4.51 6.39 -12.03
N ALA A 85 3.37 6.45 -11.35
CA ALA A 85 2.18 5.70 -11.73
C ALA A 85 0.86 6.47 -11.59
N ASP A 86 0.90 7.75 -11.21
CA ASP A 86 -0.28 8.58 -10.92
C ASP A 86 -1.20 7.96 -9.86
N ILE A 87 -0.63 7.31 -8.85
CA ILE A 87 -1.38 6.63 -7.80
C ILE A 87 -1.29 7.44 -6.50
N ALA A 88 -2.44 7.88 -5.97
CA ALA A 88 -2.52 8.42 -4.62
C ALA A 88 -2.25 7.33 -3.59
N VAL A 89 -1.54 7.65 -2.51
CA VAL A 89 -1.21 6.70 -1.44
C VAL A 89 -1.56 7.30 -0.09
N LEU A 90 -2.59 6.76 0.55
CA LEU A 90 -2.92 7.02 1.95
C LEU A 90 -2.20 6.01 2.84
N ARG A 91 -1.37 6.52 3.73
CA ARG A 91 -0.72 5.76 4.81
C ARG A 91 -1.17 6.30 6.15
N PHE A 92 -1.40 5.43 7.09
CA PHE A 92 -1.78 5.84 8.45
C PHE A 92 -1.20 4.88 9.49
N ASN A 93 -1.08 5.36 10.72
CA ASN A 93 -0.78 4.53 11.86
C ASN A 93 -2.06 3.96 12.45
N PHE A 94 -2.11 2.64 12.64
CA PHE A 94 -3.15 2.04 13.46
C PHE A 94 -3.20 2.66 14.85
N ARG A 95 -4.32 2.51 15.53
CA ARG A 95 -4.48 2.90 16.93
C ARG A 95 -3.29 2.49 17.79
N SER A 96 -2.96 3.25 18.81
CA SER A 96 -1.83 3.08 19.73
C SER A 96 -0.43 3.29 19.16
N VAL A 97 -0.26 3.48 17.86
CA VAL A 97 1.05 3.57 17.24
C VAL A 97 1.62 4.97 17.33
N THR A 98 2.85 5.08 17.84
CA THR A 98 3.65 6.31 17.84
C THR A 98 4.68 6.27 16.72
N SER A 99 4.81 7.35 15.99
CA SER A 99 5.77 7.55 14.91
C SER A 99 6.37 8.96 14.96
N PRO A 100 7.38 9.29 14.15
CA PRO A 100 7.88 10.68 14.05
C PRO A 100 6.82 11.71 13.63
N ARG A 101 5.66 11.25 13.10
CA ARG A 101 4.55 12.11 12.68
C ARG A 101 3.51 12.35 13.78
N GLY A 102 3.62 11.68 14.91
CA GLY A 102 2.66 11.78 16.01
C GLY A 102 2.22 10.42 16.52
N THR A 103 1.24 10.44 17.41
CA THR A 103 0.68 9.24 18.05
C THR A 103 -0.79 9.10 17.67
N SER A 104 -1.17 7.96 17.10
CA SER A 104 -2.57 7.57 16.97
C SER A 104 -3.13 7.17 18.33
N GLU A 105 -4.32 7.65 18.64
CA GLU A 105 -4.99 7.40 19.93
C GLU A 105 -5.37 5.92 20.11
N GLY A 106 -5.85 5.57 21.30
CA GLY A 106 -6.39 4.26 21.62
C GLY A 106 -5.34 3.23 22.04
N SER A 107 -5.71 1.96 21.94
CA SER A 107 -4.90 0.81 22.32
C SER A 107 -4.95 -0.28 21.26
N PHE A 108 -3.89 -1.08 21.18
CA PHE A 108 -3.82 -2.22 20.26
C PHE A 108 -4.96 -3.21 20.51
N GLY A 109 -5.74 -3.51 19.47
CA GLY A 109 -6.95 -4.34 19.52
C GLY A 109 -6.79 -5.75 18.94
N ASP A 110 -5.55 -6.18 18.71
CA ASP A 110 -5.19 -7.50 18.17
C ASP A 110 -5.91 -7.88 16.86
N GLY A 111 -6.12 -6.88 16.00
CA GLY A 111 -6.77 -7.04 14.70
C GLY A 111 -8.31 -6.98 14.74
N VAL A 112 -8.92 -6.69 15.90
CA VAL A 112 -10.37 -6.54 16.04
C VAL A 112 -10.78 -5.07 15.94
N SER A 113 -10.28 -4.23 16.84
CA SER A 113 -10.62 -2.80 16.84
C SER A 113 -9.99 -2.03 15.68
N GLU A 114 -8.92 -2.54 15.07
CA GLU A 114 -8.30 -1.98 13.87
C GLU A 114 -9.25 -1.99 12.65
N GLY A 115 -10.38 -2.69 12.74
CA GLY A 115 -11.47 -2.58 11.77
C GLY A 115 -12.07 -1.17 11.68
N PHE A 116 -12.16 -0.44 12.80
CA PHE A 116 -12.59 0.96 12.80
C PHE A 116 -11.55 1.87 12.11
N ASP A 117 -10.26 1.54 12.27
CA ASP A 117 -9.17 2.30 11.65
C ASP A 117 -9.18 2.13 10.13
N LEU A 118 -9.36 0.88 9.66
CA LEU A 118 -9.54 0.58 8.24
C LEU A 118 -10.73 1.34 7.65
N ARG A 119 -11.87 1.32 8.34
CA ARG A 119 -13.09 2.01 7.89
C ARG A 119 -12.84 3.51 7.75
N ALA A 120 -12.24 4.15 8.76
CA ALA A 120 -11.90 5.56 8.71
C ALA A 120 -10.99 5.90 7.51
N ALA A 121 -9.99 5.06 7.23
CA ALA A 121 -9.10 5.26 6.10
C ALA A 121 -9.79 5.08 4.73
N VAL A 122 -10.73 4.14 4.60
CA VAL A 122 -11.52 3.97 3.37
C VAL A 122 -12.46 5.16 3.17
N HIS A 123 -13.15 5.61 4.23
CA HIS A 123 -14.05 6.77 4.16
C HIS A 123 -13.30 8.04 3.79
N GLU A 124 -12.10 8.28 4.33
CA GLU A 124 -11.28 9.44 3.98
C GLU A 124 -11.02 9.53 2.47
N VAL A 125 -10.73 8.41 1.82
CA VAL A 125 -10.51 8.36 0.36
C VAL A 125 -11.81 8.63 -0.40
N VAL A 126 -12.92 8.03 0.04
CA VAL A 126 -14.25 8.21 -0.59
C VAL A 126 -14.72 9.65 -0.46
N ASP A 127 -14.61 10.23 0.74
CA ASP A 127 -15.07 11.61 1.03
C ASP A 127 -14.25 12.66 0.28
N ARG A 128 -12.97 12.37 -0.02
CA ARG A 128 -12.15 13.22 -0.88
C ARG A 128 -12.46 13.09 -2.37
N GLY A 129 -13.30 12.16 -2.77
CA GLY A 129 -13.62 11.89 -4.18
C GLY A 129 -12.43 11.36 -4.98
N LEU A 130 -11.48 10.71 -4.33
CA LEU A 130 -10.37 10.02 -4.99
C LEU A 130 -10.86 8.74 -5.69
N PRO A 131 -10.12 8.21 -6.68
CA PRO A 131 -10.44 6.90 -7.27
C PRO A 131 -10.66 5.83 -6.20
N THR A 132 -11.65 4.96 -6.41
CA THR A 132 -11.95 3.84 -5.49
C THR A 132 -10.68 3.10 -5.11
N PRO A 133 -10.36 3.00 -3.80
CA PRO A 133 -9.05 2.54 -3.36
C PRO A 133 -8.84 1.03 -3.53
N TRP A 134 -7.59 0.65 -3.76
CA TRP A 134 -7.07 -0.67 -3.47
C TRP A 134 -6.52 -0.69 -2.04
N LEU A 135 -6.79 -1.76 -1.32
CA LEU A 135 -6.20 -1.98 0.00
C LEU A 135 -4.91 -2.77 -0.14
N VAL A 136 -3.84 -2.29 0.47
CA VAL A 136 -2.54 -2.99 0.51
C VAL A 136 -2.18 -3.24 1.97
N GLY A 137 -2.37 -4.47 2.43
CA GLY A 137 -1.94 -4.88 3.77
C GLY A 137 -0.59 -5.56 3.74
N TRP A 138 0.21 -5.35 4.78
CA TRP A 138 1.45 -6.08 4.98
C TRP A 138 1.44 -6.80 6.33
N SER A 139 1.67 -8.12 6.33
CA SER A 139 1.68 -8.94 7.54
C SER A 139 0.38 -8.77 8.35
N PHE A 140 0.42 -8.23 9.55
CA PHE A 140 -0.76 -7.92 10.36
C PHE A 140 -1.82 -7.11 9.61
N GLY A 141 -1.42 -6.14 8.79
CA GLY A 141 -2.36 -5.37 7.97
C GLY A 141 -3.18 -6.24 7.02
N THR A 142 -2.67 -7.40 6.58
CA THR A 142 -3.44 -8.35 5.77
C THR A 142 -4.56 -9.01 6.55
N GLU A 143 -4.32 -9.30 7.84
CA GLU A 143 -5.32 -9.92 8.72
C GLU A 143 -6.45 -8.94 9.04
N VAL A 144 -6.13 -7.65 9.24
CA VAL A 144 -7.14 -6.59 9.39
C VAL A 144 -8.03 -6.49 8.13
N ILE A 145 -7.42 -6.54 6.93
CA ILE A 145 -8.17 -6.55 5.67
C ILE A 145 -9.09 -7.78 5.59
N LEU A 146 -8.54 -8.98 5.81
CA LEU A 146 -9.31 -10.22 5.69
C LEU A 146 -10.50 -10.29 6.67
N LYS A 147 -10.36 -9.69 7.85
CA LYS A 147 -11.43 -9.62 8.86
C LYS A 147 -12.52 -8.60 8.50
N HIS A 148 -12.13 -7.40 8.06
CA HIS A 148 -13.00 -6.24 8.10
C HIS A 148 -13.32 -5.61 6.74
N ALA A 149 -12.51 -5.86 5.68
CA ALA A 149 -12.70 -5.14 4.42
C ALA A 149 -13.83 -5.68 3.54
N ARG A 150 -14.35 -6.89 3.79
CA ARG A 150 -15.37 -7.50 2.94
C ARG A 150 -16.61 -6.62 2.77
N GLU A 151 -17.09 -6.00 3.83
CA GLU A 151 -18.27 -5.11 3.76
C GLU A 151 -18.02 -3.86 2.89
N HIS A 152 -16.79 -3.34 2.88
CA HIS A 152 -16.41 -2.21 2.02
C HIS A 152 -16.32 -2.61 0.55
N VAL A 153 -15.87 -3.84 0.27
CA VAL A 153 -15.88 -4.41 -1.09
C VAL A 153 -17.32 -4.55 -1.59
N ASP A 154 -18.21 -5.14 -0.78
CA ASP A 154 -19.62 -5.35 -1.13
C ASP A 154 -20.36 -4.02 -1.33
N ALA A 155 -19.96 -2.97 -0.61
CA ALA A 155 -20.48 -1.61 -0.77
C ALA A 155 -19.90 -0.86 -1.99
N GLY A 156 -18.91 -1.43 -2.72
CA GLY A 156 -18.24 -0.78 -3.85
C GLY A 156 -17.23 0.30 -3.47
N HIS A 157 -16.81 0.34 -2.21
CA HIS A 157 -15.84 1.30 -1.69
C HIS A 157 -14.38 0.82 -1.81
N VAL A 158 -14.15 -0.40 -2.31
CA VAL A 158 -12.82 -0.99 -2.51
C VAL A 158 -12.77 -1.66 -3.87
N ALA A 159 -11.78 -1.31 -4.69
CA ALA A 159 -11.60 -1.82 -6.06
C ALA A 159 -10.77 -3.11 -6.13
N GLY A 160 -10.01 -3.43 -5.11
CA GLY A 160 -9.18 -4.63 -5.04
C GLY A 160 -8.33 -4.70 -3.79
N VAL A 161 -7.67 -5.83 -3.60
CA VAL A 161 -6.88 -6.11 -2.39
C VAL A 161 -5.54 -6.74 -2.75
N VAL A 162 -4.46 -6.25 -2.13
CA VAL A 162 -3.14 -6.87 -2.16
C VAL A 162 -2.71 -7.24 -0.74
N LEU A 163 -2.40 -8.50 -0.55
CA LEU A 163 -1.93 -9.06 0.72
C LEU A 163 -0.43 -9.36 0.62
N LEU A 164 0.40 -8.60 1.33
CA LEU A 164 1.86 -8.81 1.37
C LEU A 164 2.22 -9.66 2.58
N SER A 165 2.80 -10.84 2.35
CA SER A 165 3.21 -11.76 3.43
C SER A 165 2.10 -12.02 4.44
N PRO A 166 0.91 -12.52 4.05
CA PRO A 166 -0.18 -12.79 4.98
C PRO A 166 0.19 -13.95 5.93
N PRO A 167 0.29 -13.73 7.25
CA PRO A 167 0.67 -14.81 8.18
C PRO A 167 -0.49 -15.72 8.54
N LEU A 168 -1.73 -15.25 8.44
CA LEU A 168 -2.99 -15.93 8.76
C LEU A 168 -3.08 -16.48 10.19
N HIS A 169 -2.36 -15.87 11.15
CA HIS A 169 -2.37 -16.29 12.56
C HIS A 169 -3.64 -15.85 13.28
N ARG A 170 -4.20 -14.71 12.87
CA ARG A 170 -5.40 -14.11 13.44
C ARG A 170 -6.62 -14.24 12.54
N THR A 171 -6.46 -14.94 11.42
CA THR A 171 -7.54 -15.11 10.42
C THR A 171 -8.07 -16.54 10.48
N SER A 172 -9.33 -16.68 10.81
CA SER A 172 -10.03 -17.96 10.84
C SER A 172 -10.43 -18.44 9.44
N ASP A 173 -10.74 -19.72 9.31
CA ASP A 173 -11.27 -20.27 8.06
C ASP A 173 -12.63 -19.66 7.68
N ASP A 174 -13.45 -19.27 8.65
CA ASP A 174 -14.73 -18.59 8.36
C ASP A 174 -14.51 -17.20 7.78
N GLU A 175 -13.53 -16.45 8.29
CA GLU A 175 -13.14 -15.18 7.71
C GLU A 175 -12.58 -15.34 6.28
N LEU A 176 -11.77 -16.38 6.02
CA LEU A 176 -11.30 -16.67 4.67
C LEU A 176 -12.45 -17.07 3.73
N ARG A 177 -13.43 -17.87 4.17
CA ARG A 177 -14.59 -18.26 3.35
C ARG A 177 -15.41 -17.05 2.88
N ARG A 178 -15.44 -15.97 3.63
CA ARG A 178 -16.11 -14.72 3.21
C ARG A 178 -15.51 -14.13 1.93
N TRP A 179 -14.31 -14.55 1.54
CA TRP A 179 -13.63 -14.10 0.32
C TRP A 179 -13.82 -15.06 -0.86
N ALA A 180 -14.55 -16.16 -0.70
CA ALA A 180 -14.67 -17.20 -1.72
C ALA A 180 -15.39 -16.74 -3.01
N ASP A 181 -16.23 -15.71 -2.92
CA ASP A 181 -17.08 -15.21 -4.02
C ASP A 181 -16.94 -13.69 -4.21
N VAL A 182 -15.83 -13.11 -3.74
CA VAL A 182 -15.62 -11.66 -3.85
C VAL A 182 -15.52 -11.21 -5.32
N GLY A 183 -16.20 -10.09 -5.62
CA GLY A 183 -16.30 -9.55 -6.99
C GLY A 183 -15.13 -8.68 -7.45
N VAL A 184 -14.09 -8.50 -6.61
CA VAL A 184 -12.90 -7.69 -6.94
C VAL A 184 -11.64 -8.56 -6.92
N PRO A 185 -10.57 -8.14 -7.61
CA PRO A 185 -9.29 -8.86 -7.56
C PRO A 185 -8.70 -8.89 -6.15
N VAL A 186 -8.28 -10.07 -5.70
CA VAL A 186 -7.53 -10.26 -4.44
C VAL A 186 -6.24 -11.02 -4.74
N VAL A 187 -5.10 -10.42 -4.44
CA VAL A 187 -3.78 -10.98 -4.75
C VAL A 187 -2.93 -11.07 -3.50
N ALA A 188 -2.46 -12.26 -3.17
CA ALA A 188 -1.51 -12.49 -2.08
C ALA A 188 -0.10 -12.69 -2.63
N LEU A 189 0.81 -11.74 -2.39
CA LEU A 189 2.23 -11.90 -2.69
C LEU A 189 2.89 -12.60 -1.50
N VAL A 190 3.34 -13.82 -1.71
CA VAL A 190 3.88 -14.67 -0.65
C VAL A 190 5.37 -14.92 -0.89
N PRO A 191 6.25 -14.44 0.00
CA PRO A 191 7.68 -14.69 -0.10
C PRO A 191 8.02 -16.17 -0.04
N GLU A 192 8.95 -16.63 -0.89
CA GLU A 192 9.41 -18.02 -0.91
C GLU A 192 9.98 -18.46 0.45
N HIS A 193 10.67 -17.55 1.13
CA HIS A 193 11.31 -17.81 2.43
C HIS A 193 10.63 -17.03 3.56
N ASP A 194 9.29 -17.02 3.54
CA ASP A 194 8.53 -16.41 4.63
C ASP A 194 8.62 -17.26 5.90
N ASP A 195 8.92 -16.62 7.02
CA ASP A 195 9.08 -17.30 8.32
C ASP A 195 7.72 -17.73 8.94
N PHE A 196 6.59 -17.19 8.44
CA PHE A 196 5.25 -17.42 8.99
C PHE A 196 4.39 -18.29 8.08
N LEU A 197 4.38 -18.02 6.77
CA LEU A 197 3.55 -18.74 5.82
C LEU A 197 4.22 -18.78 4.44
N GLN A 198 4.71 -19.95 4.06
CA GLN A 198 5.34 -20.17 2.76
C GLN A 198 4.31 -20.39 1.65
N PRO A 199 4.67 -20.22 0.36
CA PRO A 199 3.73 -20.25 -0.76
C PRO A 199 2.86 -21.52 -0.84
N GLU A 200 3.43 -22.69 -0.60
CA GLU A 200 2.68 -23.96 -0.65
C GLU A 200 1.60 -24.02 0.43
N GLU A 201 1.94 -23.62 1.66
CA GLU A 201 0.98 -23.56 2.75
C GLU A 201 -0.06 -22.46 2.52
N ALA A 202 0.35 -21.28 2.02
CA ALA A 202 -0.57 -20.23 1.64
C ALA A 202 -1.58 -20.71 0.61
N ALA A 203 -1.14 -21.43 -0.43
CA ALA A 203 -2.04 -22.01 -1.43
C ALA A 203 -3.05 -22.98 -0.81
N ARG A 204 -2.63 -23.81 0.14
CA ARG A 204 -3.54 -24.71 0.89
C ARG A 204 -4.56 -23.94 1.72
N ARG A 205 -4.09 -22.93 2.47
CA ARG A 205 -4.97 -22.11 3.34
C ARG A 205 -5.96 -21.29 2.53
N PHE A 206 -5.55 -20.70 1.41
CA PHE A 206 -6.43 -19.93 0.53
C PHE A 206 -7.31 -20.79 -0.40
N ALA A 207 -7.15 -22.13 -0.41
CA ALA A 207 -8.01 -23.00 -1.23
C ALA A 207 -9.51 -22.86 -0.90
N ILE A 208 -9.86 -22.46 0.32
CA ILE A 208 -11.25 -22.18 0.74
C ILE A 208 -11.77 -20.82 0.24
N ALA A 209 -10.90 -19.99 -0.31
CA ALA A 209 -11.19 -18.67 -0.92
C ALA A 209 -10.58 -18.61 -2.34
N PRO A 210 -11.13 -19.32 -3.32
CA PRO A 210 -10.50 -19.54 -4.64
C PRO A 210 -10.37 -18.27 -5.48
N THR A 211 -11.02 -17.19 -5.11
CA THR A 211 -10.85 -15.86 -5.73
C THR A 211 -9.51 -15.21 -5.35
N VAL A 212 -8.87 -15.65 -4.27
CA VAL A 212 -7.57 -15.14 -3.85
C VAL A 212 -6.46 -15.77 -4.69
N ARG A 213 -5.82 -14.97 -5.52
CA ARG A 213 -4.67 -15.40 -6.33
C ARG A 213 -3.40 -15.36 -5.50
N VAL A 214 -2.85 -16.51 -5.16
CA VAL A 214 -1.55 -16.63 -4.47
C VAL A 214 -0.42 -16.54 -5.49
N VAL A 215 0.52 -15.62 -5.28
CA VAL A 215 1.68 -15.37 -6.14
C VAL A 215 2.96 -15.56 -5.33
N PRO A 216 3.70 -16.65 -5.53
CA PRO A 216 5.01 -16.85 -4.93
C PRO A 216 6.03 -15.82 -5.42
N VAL A 217 6.88 -15.31 -4.52
CA VAL A 217 7.98 -14.41 -4.88
C VAL A 217 9.31 -15.02 -4.50
N ALA A 218 10.05 -15.48 -5.51
CA ALA A 218 11.30 -16.21 -5.37
C ALA A 218 12.38 -15.40 -4.63
N GLY A 219 13.03 -16.02 -3.65
CA GLY A 219 14.11 -15.47 -2.83
C GLY A 219 13.68 -14.38 -1.85
N ALA A 220 12.41 -13.96 -1.85
CA ALA A 220 11.91 -12.97 -0.91
C ALA A 220 11.75 -13.58 0.50
N LYS A 221 11.80 -12.70 1.51
CA LYS A 221 11.52 -13.00 2.93
C LYS A 221 10.38 -12.10 3.42
N HIS A 222 9.81 -12.43 4.58
CA HIS A 222 8.67 -11.74 5.19
C HIS A 222 8.75 -10.21 5.17
N LEU A 223 9.94 -9.67 5.42
CA LEU A 223 10.15 -8.23 5.53
C LEU A 223 10.49 -7.54 4.20
N TRP A 224 10.53 -8.23 3.06
CA TRP A 224 10.82 -7.64 1.74
C TRP A 224 12.11 -6.81 1.69
N VAL A 225 13.14 -7.21 2.44
CA VAL A 225 14.39 -6.45 2.58
C VAL A 225 15.17 -6.45 1.27
N GLY A 226 15.57 -5.27 0.84
CA GLY A 226 16.32 -5.03 -0.39
C GLY A 226 15.48 -4.39 -1.49
N GLU A 227 16.12 -3.52 -2.27
CA GLU A 227 15.47 -2.73 -3.32
C GLU A 227 14.80 -3.61 -4.39
N LYS A 228 15.43 -4.74 -4.72
CA LYS A 228 14.88 -5.74 -5.66
C LYS A 228 13.47 -6.18 -5.27
N TYR A 229 13.26 -6.52 -4.00
CA TYR A 229 11.98 -7.05 -3.54
C TYR A 229 10.91 -5.96 -3.36
N VAL A 230 11.32 -4.78 -2.88
CA VAL A 230 10.44 -3.61 -2.87
C VAL A 230 9.96 -3.30 -4.28
N ARG A 231 10.84 -3.33 -5.27
CA ARG A 231 10.50 -3.07 -6.66
C ARG A 231 9.47 -4.09 -7.18
N ILE A 232 9.67 -5.38 -6.91
CA ILE A 232 8.68 -6.42 -7.28
C ILE A 232 7.31 -6.11 -6.71
N VAL A 233 7.24 -5.69 -5.43
CA VAL A 233 5.97 -5.30 -4.80
C VAL A 233 5.37 -4.07 -5.47
N LEU A 234 6.17 -3.01 -5.68
CA LEU A 234 5.66 -1.77 -6.28
C LEU A 234 5.21 -1.97 -7.73
N ASP A 235 5.95 -2.75 -8.53
CA ASP A 235 5.58 -3.10 -9.91
C ASP A 235 4.24 -3.86 -9.92
N ALA A 236 4.10 -4.88 -9.05
CA ALA A 236 2.86 -5.66 -8.97
C ALA A 236 1.66 -4.81 -8.54
N VAL A 237 1.85 -3.96 -7.51
CA VAL A 237 0.78 -3.07 -7.02
C VAL A 237 0.41 -2.04 -8.08
N ALA A 238 1.40 -1.39 -8.71
CA ALA A 238 1.14 -0.38 -9.72
C ALA A 238 0.36 -0.94 -10.92
N ASP A 239 0.74 -2.12 -11.41
CA ASP A 239 0.08 -2.75 -12.56
C ASP A 239 -1.34 -3.25 -12.23
N LEU A 240 -1.58 -3.69 -10.99
CA LEU A 240 -2.92 -4.07 -10.53
C LEU A 240 -3.86 -2.86 -10.45
N VAL A 241 -3.37 -1.74 -9.95
CA VAL A 241 -4.15 -0.51 -9.74
C VAL A 241 -4.35 0.27 -11.02
N VAL A 242 -3.29 0.38 -11.82
CA VAL A 242 -3.27 1.07 -13.12
C VAL A 242 -2.62 0.15 -14.16
N PRO A 243 -3.39 -0.70 -14.84
CA PRO A 243 -2.87 -1.68 -15.78
C PRO A 243 -1.96 -1.08 -16.87
N GLY A 244 -0.86 -1.79 -17.15
CA GLY A 244 0.16 -1.36 -18.12
C GLY A 244 1.20 -0.39 -17.57
N THR A 245 1.24 -0.15 -16.25
CA THR A 245 2.21 0.74 -15.61
C THR A 245 3.55 0.04 -15.30
N ALA A 246 3.53 -1.26 -15.06
CA ALA A 246 4.77 -2.02 -14.82
C ALA A 246 5.49 -2.40 -16.12
N PRO A 247 6.84 -2.50 -16.11
CA PRO A 247 7.70 -2.20 -14.97
C PRO A 247 7.86 -0.70 -14.72
N LEU A 248 7.90 -0.29 -13.46
CA LEU A 248 8.16 1.10 -13.10
C LEU A 248 9.58 1.53 -13.52
N PRO A 249 9.79 2.80 -13.93
CA PRO A 249 11.11 3.34 -14.24
C PRO A 249 12.13 3.13 -13.12
N THR A 250 13.40 2.94 -13.48
CA THR A 250 14.54 2.89 -12.53
C THR A 250 15.25 4.21 -12.40
N THR A 251 14.96 5.13 -13.30
CA THR A 251 15.47 6.50 -13.33
C THR A 251 14.28 7.47 -13.39
N TRP A 252 14.53 8.68 -12.97
CA TRP A 252 13.56 9.76 -13.05
C TRP A 252 14.26 11.04 -13.48
N THR A 253 13.64 11.76 -14.42
CA THR A 253 14.11 13.05 -14.93
C THR A 253 13.17 14.11 -14.42
N ALA A 254 13.72 15.16 -13.79
CA ALA A 254 12.90 16.30 -13.40
C ALA A 254 12.29 16.94 -14.66
N PRO A 255 10.98 17.31 -14.65
CA PRO A 255 10.41 18.10 -15.73
C PRO A 255 11.23 19.36 -15.95
N SER A 256 11.47 19.70 -17.21
CA SER A 256 12.08 20.98 -17.57
C SER A 256 11.19 22.12 -17.07
N ALA A 257 11.77 23.10 -16.38
CA ALA A 257 11.07 24.27 -15.85
C ALA A 257 10.52 25.16 -16.97
#